data_eef5ca5d8815276a4acd6c6b9e45941f
#
_entry.id   eef5ca5d8815276a4acd6c6b9e45941f
#
_cell.length_a   1.000
_cell.length_b   1.000
_cell.length_c   1.000
_cell.angle_alpha   90.00
_cell.angle_beta   90.00
_cell.angle_gamma   90.00
#
_symmetry.space_group_name_H-M   'P 1'
#
loop_
_entity.id
_entity.type
_entity.pdbx_description
1 polymer ?
#
loop_
_entity_poly.entity_id
_entity_poly.type
_entity_poly.pdbx_seq_one_letter_code
_entity_poly.pdbx_strand_id
1 'polypeptide(L)'
;QYILEEWEFMGLPFKVGEGVLIPRPETEILAEFAFDFLKKKNDPIVFDLCSGSGCIAISVAKLCPNSTVYAVEKSDDAFNYLMKNIELNGVKNVKAVKGDVFDKMSLSGIAPDLILSNPPYIRSSDIDGLQSEVKKEPITALDGGEDGYDFYRVIASDWIKQIKSGGAIAVECAEDQTE
;
A
#
# COMPACT_ATOMS: atom_id res chain seq x y z
N GLN A 1 6.56 11.24 -15.79
CA GLN A 1 6.55 9.89 -15.17
C GLN A 1 5.77 8.93 -16.05
N TYR A 2 4.53 9.20 -16.44
CA TYR A 2 3.75 8.37 -17.37
C TYR A 2 4.41 8.18 -18.76
N ILE A 3 5.34 9.05 -19.16
CA ILE A 3 6.07 8.94 -20.43
C ILE A 3 7.23 7.94 -20.32
N LEU A 4 7.85 7.81 -19.15
CA LEU A 4 8.99 6.93 -18.92
C LEU A 4 8.56 5.53 -18.47
N GLU A 5 7.32 5.37 -18.01
CA GLU A 5 6.73 4.12 -17.49
C GLU A 5 7.57 3.45 -16.38
N GLU A 6 8.52 4.19 -15.81
CA GLU A 6 9.41 3.73 -14.74
C GLU A 6 9.53 4.80 -13.65
N TRP A 7 9.63 4.33 -12.42
CA TRP A 7 9.83 5.14 -11.22
C TRP A 7 10.78 4.45 -10.26
N GLU A 8 11.56 5.22 -9.53
CA GLU A 8 12.40 4.70 -8.45
C GLU A 8 11.72 4.92 -7.10
N PHE A 9 11.73 3.89 -6.23
CA PHE A 9 11.23 3.96 -4.86
C PHE A 9 12.13 3.08 -3.98
N MET A 10 12.66 3.61 -2.88
CA MET A 10 13.63 2.93 -2.01
C MET A 10 14.85 2.37 -2.79
N GLY A 11 15.30 3.06 -3.84
CA GLY A 11 16.39 2.62 -4.71
C GLY A 11 16.05 1.41 -5.60
N LEU A 12 14.77 1.03 -5.71
CA LEU A 12 14.30 -0.07 -6.54
C LEU A 12 13.51 0.46 -7.74
N PRO A 13 13.61 -0.18 -8.92
CA PRO A 13 12.85 0.22 -10.10
C PRO A 13 11.41 -0.32 -10.03
N PHE A 14 10.45 0.52 -10.40
CA PHE A 14 9.04 0.16 -10.50
C PHE A 14 8.47 0.55 -11.86
N LYS A 15 7.72 -0.35 -12.47
CA LYS A 15 6.86 -0.02 -13.62
C LYS A 15 5.62 0.70 -13.09
N VAL A 16 5.32 1.83 -13.71
CA VAL A 16 4.16 2.66 -13.43
C VAL A 16 3.56 3.14 -14.74
N GLY A 17 2.29 3.54 -14.74
CA GLY A 17 1.63 4.03 -15.94
C GLY A 17 0.16 4.32 -15.67
N GLU A 18 -0.62 4.42 -16.74
CA GLU A 18 -2.05 4.68 -16.62
C GLU A 18 -2.74 3.60 -15.76
N GLY A 19 -3.59 4.01 -14.83
CA GLY A 19 -4.35 3.12 -13.95
C GLY A 19 -3.67 2.75 -12.64
N VAL A 20 -2.47 3.30 -12.34
CA VAL A 20 -1.80 3.10 -11.04
C VAL A 20 -1.28 4.42 -10.48
N LEU A 21 -1.37 4.58 -9.16
CA LEU A 21 -0.75 5.70 -8.45
C LEU A 21 0.77 5.62 -8.59
N ILE A 22 1.39 6.76 -8.93
CA ILE A 22 2.86 6.86 -8.94
C ILE A 22 3.35 6.94 -7.49
N PRO A 23 4.27 6.06 -7.05
CA PRO A 23 4.78 6.11 -5.69
C PRO A 23 5.35 7.48 -5.32
N ARG A 24 5.06 7.96 -4.12
CA ARG A 24 5.54 9.24 -3.61
C ARG A 24 6.78 9.03 -2.74
N PRO A 25 7.75 9.94 -2.75
CA PRO A 25 8.92 9.84 -1.87
C PRO A 25 8.54 9.78 -0.39
N GLU A 26 7.49 10.50 0.02
CA GLU A 26 7.00 10.52 1.40
C GLU A 26 6.54 9.14 1.87
N THR A 27 6.04 8.31 0.96
CA THR A 27 5.60 6.93 1.24
C THR A 27 6.77 6.00 1.63
N GLU A 28 8.02 6.37 1.32
CA GLU A 28 9.22 5.60 1.71
C GLU A 28 9.32 5.44 3.23
N ILE A 29 8.81 6.40 3.99
CA ILE A 29 8.75 6.38 5.47
C ILE A 29 8.02 5.11 5.97
N LEU A 30 7.00 4.63 5.27
CA LEU A 30 6.31 3.39 5.66
C LEU A 30 7.21 2.16 5.52
N ALA A 31 8.03 2.09 4.47
CA ALA A 31 8.97 0.99 4.28
C ALA A 31 10.13 1.03 5.30
N GLU A 32 10.62 2.22 5.63
CA GLU A 32 11.64 2.42 6.67
C GLU A 32 11.10 2.03 8.05
N PHE A 33 9.90 2.48 8.41
CA PHE A 33 9.22 2.07 9.64
C PHE A 33 9.07 0.55 9.71
N ALA A 34 8.64 -0.08 8.61
CA ALA A 34 8.49 -1.54 8.56
C ALA A 34 9.82 -2.24 8.83
N PHE A 35 10.92 -1.81 8.23
CA PHE A 35 12.25 -2.38 8.47
C PHE A 35 12.62 -2.28 9.95
N ASP A 36 12.48 -1.10 10.56
CA ASP A 36 12.83 -0.89 11.96
C ASP A 36 11.97 -1.73 12.91
N PHE A 37 10.69 -1.87 12.63
CA PHE A 37 9.76 -2.67 13.42
C PHE A 37 10.00 -4.17 13.29
N LEU A 38 10.35 -4.63 12.09
CA LEU A 38 10.44 -6.07 11.76
C LEU A 38 11.84 -6.67 11.98
N LYS A 39 12.91 -5.87 12.02
CA LYS A 39 14.31 -6.35 12.06
C LYS A 39 14.65 -7.32 13.18
N LYS A 40 13.84 -7.39 14.25
CA LYS A 40 14.01 -8.31 15.38
C LYS A 40 12.98 -9.42 15.43
N LYS A 41 12.08 -9.49 14.45
CA LYS A 41 11.02 -10.51 14.39
C LYS A 41 11.46 -11.70 13.52
N ASN A 42 11.08 -12.89 13.93
CA ASN A 42 11.30 -14.10 13.15
C ASN A 42 10.09 -14.35 12.25
N ASP A 43 10.32 -14.51 10.96
CA ASP A 43 9.30 -14.83 9.94
C ASP A 43 8.02 -13.98 10.06
N PRO A 44 8.13 -12.64 10.10
CA PRO A 44 6.98 -11.78 10.30
C PRO A 44 6.03 -11.81 9.09
N ILE A 45 4.75 -11.64 9.38
CA ILE A 45 3.70 -11.49 8.38
C ILE A 45 3.33 -10.01 8.28
N VAL A 46 3.33 -9.49 7.07
CA VAL A 46 3.00 -8.10 6.77
C VAL A 46 1.83 -8.04 5.80
N PHE A 47 0.88 -7.16 6.05
CA PHE A 47 -0.15 -6.79 5.09
C PHE A 47 0.17 -5.40 4.55
N ASP A 48 0.16 -5.25 3.23
CA ASP A 48 0.16 -3.98 2.53
C ASP A 48 -1.21 -3.82 1.87
N LEU A 49 -2.03 -2.97 2.44
CA LEU A 49 -3.41 -2.74 2.00
C LEU A 49 -3.44 -1.55 1.04
N CYS A 50 -4.20 -1.66 -0.05
CA CYS A 50 -4.20 -0.69 -1.16
C CYS A 50 -2.81 -0.58 -1.81
N SER A 51 -2.23 -1.73 -2.18
CA SER A 51 -0.81 -1.83 -2.56
C SER A 51 -0.42 -1.08 -3.82
N GLY A 52 -1.37 -0.72 -4.70
CA GLY A 52 -1.09 -0.01 -5.95
C GLY A 52 -0.06 -0.73 -6.82
N SER A 53 1.06 -0.07 -7.10
CA SER A 53 2.19 -0.64 -7.84
C SER A 53 2.98 -1.70 -7.06
N GLY A 54 2.70 -1.87 -5.76
CA GLY A 54 3.42 -2.75 -4.85
C GLY A 54 4.70 -2.16 -4.27
N CYS A 55 4.90 -0.85 -4.37
CA CYS A 55 6.15 -0.20 -3.95
C CYS A 55 6.46 -0.45 -2.47
N ILE A 56 5.48 -0.36 -1.57
CA ILE A 56 5.66 -0.64 -0.14
C ILE A 56 5.96 -2.14 0.06
N ALA A 57 5.07 -3.01 -0.45
CA ALA A 57 5.20 -4.46 -0.25
C ALA A 57 6.54 -5.02 -0.73
N ILE A 58 6.99 -4.60 -1.92
CA ILE A 58 8.23 -5.08 -2.55
C ILE A 58 9.44 -4.54 -1.80
N SER A 59 9.43 -3.27 -1.40
CA SER A 59 10.52 -2.68 -0.62
C SER A 59 10.66 -3.36 0.74
N VAL A 60 9.56 -3.59 1.45
CA VAL A 60 9.56 -4.35 2.71
C VAL A 60 10.09 -5.77 2.51
N ALA A 61 9.67 -6.45 1.44
CA ALA A 61 10.13 -7.80 1.13
C ALA A 61 11.64 -7.86 0.84
N LYS A 62 12.22 -6.82 0.24
CA LYS A 62 13.66 -6.69 0.01
C LYS A 62 14.43 -6.40 1.30
N LEU A 63 13.93 -5.46 2.12
CA LEU A 63 14.56 -5.07 3.38
C LEU A 63 14.46 -6.17 4.45
N CYS A 64 13.38 -6.96 4.42
CA CYS A 64 13.07 -8.02 5.38
C CYS A 64 12.85 -9.36 4.64
N PRO A 65 13.90 -10.02 4.12
CA PRO A 65 13.77 -11.20 3.25
C PRO A 65 13.16 -12.43 3.95
N ASN A 66 13.15 -12.46 5.28
CA ASN A 66 12.48 -13.49 6.09
C ASN A 66 10.98 -13.21 6.31
N SER A 67 10.47 -12.07 5.86
CA SER A 67 9.04 -11.75 5.98
C SER A 67 8.20 -12.46 4.93
N THR A 68 6.90 -12.58 5.19
CA THR A 68 5.88 -12.86 4.17
C THR A 68 4.98 -11.64 4.06
N VAL A 69 4.97 -10.99 2.89
CA VAL A 69 4.18 -9.78 2.64
C VAL A 69 2.98 -10.13 1.76
N TYR A 70 1.78 -9.83 2.24
CA TYR A 70 0.53 -9.93 1.47
C TYR A 70 0.18 -8.54 0.96
N ALA A 71 0.21 -8.37 -0.35
CA ALA A 71 -0.09 -7.13 -1.06
C ALA A 71 -1.52 -7.19 -1.61
N VAL A 72 -2.44 -6.44 -1.00
CA VAL A 72 -3.87 -6.44 -1.36
C VAL A 72 -4.17 -5.27 -2.30
N GLU A 73 -4.68 -5.57 -3.48
CA GLU A 73 -5.01 -4.56 -4.48
C GLU A 73 -6.34 -4.88 -5.17
N LYS A 74 -7.23 -3.86 -5.26
CA LYS A 74 -8.57 -3.98 -5.84
C LYS A 74 -8.61 -3.69 -7.34
N SER A 75 -7.86 -2.69 -7.82
CA SER A 75 -7.83 -2.29 -9.22
C SER A 75 -7.16 -3.36 -10.07
N ASP A 76 -7.75 -3.73 -11.21
CA ASP A 76 -7.14 -4.66 -12.16
C ASP A 76 -5.86 -4.10 -12.76
N ASP A 77 -5.86 -2.81 -13.11
CA ASP A 77 -4.70 -2.14 -13.70
C ASP A 77 -3.54 -2.07 -12.70
N ALA A 78 -3.80 -1.58 -11.48
CA ALA A 78 -2.79 -1.52 -10.44
C ALA A 78 -2.27 -2.92 -10.06
N PHE A 79 -3.14 -3.93 -9.99
CA PHE A 79 -2.75 -5.32 -9.72
C PHE A 79 -1.83 -5.87 -10.82
N ASN A 80 -2.05 -5.52 -12.08
CA ASN A 80 -1.16 -5.89 -13.18
C ASN A 80 0.23 -5.24 -13.01
N TYR A 81 0.31 -3.99 -12.54
CA TYR A 81 1.60 -3.36 -12.20
C TYR A 81 2.25 -4.02 -11.00
N LEU A 82 1.51 -4.33 -9.95
CA LEU A 82 2.01 -5.09 -8.79
C LEU A 82 2.68 -6.40 -9.23
N MET A 83 2.03 -7.18 -10.08
CA MET A 83 2.58 -8.45 -10.59
C MET A 83 3.86 -8.25 -11.41
N LYS A 84 3.87 -7.26 -12.32
CA LYS A 84 5.07 -6.91 -13.10
C LYS A 84 6.23 -6.48 -12.20
N ASN A 85 5.95 -5.72 -11.15
CA ASN A 85 6.97 -5.20 -10.24
C ASN A 85 7.53 -6.28 -9.30
N ILE A 86 6.71 -7.25 -8.88
CA ILE A 86 7.16 -8.45 -8.16
C ILE A 86 8.19 -9.22 -9.02
N GLU A 87 7.89 -9.44 -10.30
CA GLU A 87 8.77 -10.10 -11.24
C GLU A 87 10.04 -9.29 -11.50
N LEU A 88 9.89 -7.99 -11.81
CA LEU A 88 11.00 -7.06 -12.07
C LEU A 88 12.02 -7.05 -10.93
N ASN A 89 11.53 -6.99 -9.70
CA ASN A 89 12.36 -6.95 -8.51
C ASN A 89 12.80 -8.34 -8.01
N GLY A 90 12.30 -9.43 -8.58
CA GLY A 90 12.70 -10.79 -8.24
C GLY A 90 12.39 -11.19 -6.79
N VAL A 91 11.36 -10.60 -6.16
CA VAL A 91 10.96 -10.94 -4.80
C VAL A 91 10.08 -12.20 -4.79
N LYS A 92 10.34 -13.12 -3.84
CA LYS A 92 9.62 -14.40 -3.72
C LYS A 92 8.72 -14.46 -2.50
N ASN A 93 8.86 -13.52 -1.60
CA ASN A 93 8.16 -13.42 -0.32
C ASN A 93 6.99 -12.42 -0.34
N VAL A 94 6.63 -11.88 -1.52
CA VAL A 94 5.40 -11.12 -1.74
C VAL A 94 4.33 -12.02 -2.33
N LYS A 95 3.15 -11.98 -1.75
CA LYS A 95 1.93 -12.65 -2.22
C LYS A 95 0.93 -11.59 -2.63
N ALA A 96 0.76 -11.40 -3.93
CA ALA A 96 -0.27 -10.51 -4.45
C ALA A 96 -1.66 -11.12 -4.24
N VAL A 97 -2.57 -10.34 -3.68
CA VAL A 97 -3.94 -10.72 -3.38
C VAL A 97 -4.88 -9.74 -4.08
N LYS A 98 -5.64 -10.25 -5.03
CA LYS A 98 -6.71 -9.49 -5.65
C LYS A 98 -7.87 -9.38 -4.67
N GLY A 99 -8.09 -8.19 -4.10
CA GLY A 99 -9.07 -8.03 -3.04
C GLY A 99 -9.35 -6.56 -2.72
N ASP A 100 -10.51 -6.34 -2.11
CA ASP A 100 -10.93 -5.03 -1.62
C ASP A 100 -10.62 -4.91 -0.14
N VAL A 101 -10.05 -3.78 0.31
CA VAL A 101 -9.82 -3.51 1.74
C VAL A 101 -11.12 -3.52 2.54
N PHE A 102 -12.25 -3.24 1.91
CA PHE A 102 -13.58 -3.36 2.51
C PHE A 102 -14.06 -4.80 2.67
N ASP A 103 -13.38 -5.77 2.05
CA ASP A 103 -13.62 -7.21 2.19
C ASP A 103 -12.47 -7.92 2.91
N LYS A 104 -12.56 -8.00 4.24
CA LYS A 104 -11.57 -8.67 5.10
C LYS A 104 -11.46 -10.19 4.90
N MET A 105 -12.38 -10.79 4.14
CA MET A 105 -12.38 -12.24 3.93
C MET A 105 -11.20 -12.72 3.09
N SER A 106 -10.61 -11.85 2.26
CA SER A 106 -9.48 -12.16 1.38
C SER A 106 -8.23 -12.69 2.12
N LEU A 107 -8.03 -12.30 3.40
CA LEU A 107 -6.92 -12.74 4.26
C LEU A 107 -7.42 -13.33 5.60
N SER A 108 -8.64 -13.85 5.63
CA SER A 108 -9.21 -14.44 6.83
C SER A 108 -8.35 -15.59 7.37
N GLY A 109 -8.13 -15.59 8.70
CA GLY A 109 -7.33 -16.61 9.38
C GLY A 109 -5.83 -16.39 9.36
N ILE A 110 -5.35 -15.29 8.75
CA ILE A 110 -3.94 -14.89 8.79
C ILE A 110 -3.81 -13.69 9.73
N ALA A 111 -2.96 -13.81 10.74
CA ALA A 111 -2.71 -12.73 11.70
C ALA A 111 -1.37 -12.04 11.35
N PRO A 112 -1.38 -10.77 10.93
CA PRO A 112 -0.15 -10.04 10.61
C PRO A 112 0.57 -9.52 11.87
N ASP A 113 1.87 -9.35 11.75
CA ASP A 113 2.69 -8.60 12.71
C ASP A 113 2.64 -7.10 12.43
N LEU A 114 2.41 -6.72 11.17
CA LEU A 114 2.39 -5.34 10.72
C LEU A 114 1.36 -5.18 9.60
N ILE A 115 0.57 -4.12 9.67
CA ILE A 115 -0.28 -3.64 8.58
C ILE A 115 0.25 -2.30 8.12
N LEU A 116 0.45 -2.17 6.82
CA LEU A 116 0.84 -0.94 6.15
C LEU A 116 -0.25 -0.55 5.16
N SER A 117 -0.44 0.73 4.95
CA SER A 117 -1.28 1.22 3.87
C SER A 117 -0.95 2.67 3.50
N ASN A 118 -0.91 2.95 2.21
CA ASN A 118 -1.13 4.28 1.67
C ASN A 118 -2.50 4.27 0.99
N PRO A 119 -3.60 4.43 1.74
CA PRO A 119 -4.95 4.34 1.20
C PRO A 119 -5.36 5.64 0.51
N PRO A 120 -6.40 5.63 -0.33
CA PRO A 120 -7.04 6.86 -0.77
C PRO A 120 -7.55 7.67 0.43
N TYR A 121 -7.21 8.97 0.47
CA TYR A 121 -7.53 9.84 1.61
C TYR A 121 -8.04 11.24 1.22
N ILE A 122 -8.15 11.53 -0.07
CA ILE A 122 -8.65 12.84 -0.54
C ILE A 122 -10.18 12.84 -0.42
N ARG A 123 -10.73 13.93 0.11
CA ARG A 123 -12.19 14.10 0.16
C ARG A 123 -12.75 14.13 -1.26
N SER A 124 -13.89 13.47 -1.48
CA SER A 124 -14.53 13.44 -2.81
C SER A 124 -14.78 14.83 -3.38
N SER A 125 -15.12 15.83 -2.52
CA SER A 125 -15.33 17.22 -2.90
C SER A 125 -14.08 17.94 -3.42
N ASP A 126 -12.89 17.47 -3.03
CA ASP A 126 -11.62 18.16 -3.29
C ASP A 126 -10.92 17.64 -4.56
N ILE A 127 -11.39 16.50 -5.10
CA ILE A 127 -10.81 15.85 -6.29
C ILE A 127 -10.81 16.78 -7.50
N ASP A 128 -11.89 17.53 -7.72
CA ASP A 128 -11.99 18.47 -8.83
C ASP A 128 -11.03 19.67 -8.68
N GLY A 129 -10.55 19.93 -7.48
CA GLY A 129 -9.57 20.99 -7.17
C GLY A 129 -8.10 20.59 -7.35
N LEU A 130 -7.81 19.30 -7.55
CA LEU A 130 -6.45 18.79 -7.65
C LEU A 130 -5.68 19.33 -8.86
N GLN A 131 -4.36 19.31 -8.77
CA GLN A 131 -3.47 19.67 -9.86
C GLN A 131 -3.68 18.76 -11.07
N SER A 132 -3.45 19.27 -12.27
CA SER A 132 -3.70 18.57 -13.54
C SER A 132 -2.93 17.25 -13.67
N GLU A 133 -1.76 17.16 -13.06
CA GLU A 133 -0.92 15.96 -13.04
C GLU A 133 -1.54 14.86 -12.18
N VAL A 134 -2.07 15.24 -11.00
CA VAL A 134 -2.73 14.31 -10.06
C VAL A 134 -4.06 13.81 -10.64
N LYS A 135 -4.78 14.66 -11.35
CA LYS A 135 -6.05 14.28 -12.04
C LYS A 135 -5.88 13.21 -13.11
N LYS A 136 -4.66 12.92 -13.55
CA LYS A 136 -4.38 11.81 -14.48
C LYS A 136 -4.24 10.47 -13.76
N GLU A 137 -4.11 10.49 -12.45
CA GLU A 137 -4.07 9.28 -11.66
C GLU A 137 -5.49 8.71 -11.45
N PRO A 138 -5.63 7.41 -11.21
CA PRO A 138 -6.95 6.81 -11.07
C PRO A 138 -7.68 7.39 -9.85
N ILE A 139 -8.91 7.84 -10.03
CA ILE A 139 -9.74 8.39 -8.96
C ILE A 139 -9.87 7.41 -7.80
N THR A 140 -9.93 6.12 -8.09
CA THR A 140 -10.00 5.05 -7.09
C THR A 140 -8.77 4.96 -6.19
N ALA A 141 -7.65 5.57 -6.58
CA ALA A 141 -6.44 5.66 -5.77
C ALA A 141 -6.34 6.98 -4.97
N LEU A 142 -7.28 7.91 -5.18
CA LEU A 142 -7.30 9.24 -4.58
C LEU A 142 -8.48 9.43 -3.62
N ASP A 143 -9.67 8.96 -4.03
CA ASP A 143 -10.94 9.23 -3.34
C ASP A 143 -11.08 8.42 -2.05
N GLY A 144 -10.95 9.10 -0.91
CA GLY A 144 -11.12 8.57 0.44
C GLY A 144 -12.54 8.66 0.98
N GLY A 145 -13.52 9.03 0.13
CA GLY A 145 -14.91 9.22 0.52
C GLY A 145 -15.26 10.67 0.90
N GLU A 146 -16.46 10.86 1.43
CA GLU A 146 -17.05 12.18 1.69
C GLU A 146 -16.13 13.07 2.56
N ASP A 147 -15.53 12.50 3.59
CA ASP A 147 -14.63 13.21 4.51
C ASP A 147 -13.17 12.73 4.46
N GLY A 148 -12.83 11.81 3.53
CA GLY A 148 -11.47 11.29 3.35
C GLY A 148 -11.07 10.19 4.34
N TYR A 149 -11.99 9.67 5.17
CA TYR A 149 -11.66 8.71 6.23
C TYR A 149 -12.21 7.29 6.00
N ASP A 150 -12.84 6.98 4.88
CA ASP A 150 -13.51 5.68 4.70
C ASP A 150 -12.56 4.49 4.85
N PHE A 151 -11.36 4.59 4.28
CA PHE A 151 -10.35 3.54 4.39
C PHE A 151 -9.80 3.40 5.81
N TYR A 152 -9.55 4.50 6.49
CA TYR A 152 -9.06 4.47 7.88
C TYR A 152 -10.10 3.84 8.82
N ARG A 153 -11.38 4.10 8.61
CA ARG A 153 -12.47 3.49 9.41
C ARG A 153 -12.46 1.98 9.29
N VAL A 154 -12.35 1.44 8.07
CA VAL A 154 -12.33 -0.02 7.88
C VAL A 154 -11.04 -0.64 8.38
N ILE A 155 -9.89 0.01 8.19
CA ILE A 155 -8.61 -0.46 8.72
C ILE A 155 -8.68 -0.51 10.26
N ALA A 156 -9.15 0.56 10.90
CA ALA A 156 -9.24 0.64 12.36
C ALA A 156 -10.37 -0.21 12.96
N SER A 157 -11.44 -0.52 12.22
CA SER A 157 -12.54 -1.32 12.75
C SER A 157 -12.37 -2.82 12.52
N ASP A 158 -11.83 -3.22 11.38
CA ASP A 158 -11.84 -4.61 10.93
C ASP A 158 -10.44 -5.23 10.86
N TRP A 159 -9.49 -4.56 10.23
CA TRP A 159 -8.15 -5.12 10.07
C TRP A 159 -7.35 -5.13 11.37
N ILE A 160 -7.55 -4.15 12.26
CA ILE A 160 -6.91 -4.11 13.58
C ILE A 160 -7.22 -5.37 14.42
N LYS A 161 -8.40 -5.99 14.22
CA LYS A 161 -8.81 -7.19 14.96
C LYS A 161 -8.04 -8.44 14.57
N GLN A 162 -7.36 -8.42 13.41
CA GLN A 162 -6.58 -9.54 12.91
C GLN A 162 -5.12 -9.49 13.35
N ILE A 163 -4.66 -8.34 13.85
CA ILE A 163 -3.25 -8.12 14.19
C ILE A 163 -2.85 -8.95 15.41
N LYS A 164 -1.64 -9.50 15.37
CA LYS A 164 -1.05 -10.21 16.53
C LYS A 164 -0.85 -9.26 17.71
N SER A 165 -0.90 -9.80 18.93
CA SER A 165 -0.46 -9.04 20.12
C SER A 165 0.97 -8.53 19.94
N GLY A 166 1.20 -7.23 20.18
CA GLY A 166 2.47 -6.56 19.91
C GLY A 166 2.75 -6.27 18.44
N GLY A 167 1.74 -6.39 17.58
CA GLY A 167 1.78 -5.91 16.20
C GLY A 167 1.51 -4.41 16.10
N ALA A 168 1.66 -3.85 14.91
CA ALA A 168 1.46 -2.43 14.62
C ALA A 168 0.69 -2.19 13.32
N ILE A 169 0.09 -1.00 13.21
CA ILE A 169 -0.45 -0.45 11.97
C ILE A 169 0.26 0.87 11.69
N ALA A 170 0.68 1.08 10.46
CA ALA A 170 1.16 2.37 9.98
C ALA A 170 0.45 2.72 8.67
N VAL A 171 -0.09 3.92 8.60
CA VAL A 171 -0.82 4.42 7.44
C VAL A 171 -0.31 5.80 7.05
N GLU A 172 -0.26 6.07 5.75
CA GLU A 172 -0.07 7.42 5.24
C GLU A 172 -1.39 8.19 5.34
N CYS A 173 -1.33 9.49 5.64
CA CYS A 173 -2.49 10.36 5.72
C CYS A 173 -2.13 11.78 5.27
N ALA A 174 -3.15 12.59 4.96
CA ALA A 174 -2.94 14.00 4.72
C ALA A 174 -2.54 14.74 6.01
N GLU A 175 -1.85 15.88 5.87
CA GLU A 175 -1.37 16.68 7.00
C GLU A 175 -2.50 17.10 7.95
N ASP A 176 -3.67 17.44 7.41
CA ASP A 176 -4.86 17.86 8.17
C ASP A 176 -5.65 16.68 8.79
N GLN A 177 -5.19 15.44 8.60
CA GLN A 177 -5.81 14.21 9.15
C GLN A 177 -5.02 13.62 10.33
N THR A 178 -4.01 14.31 10.83
CA THR A 178 -3.12 13.81 11.90
C THR A 178 -3.60 14.13 13.32
N GLU A 179 -4.75 14.81 13.52
CA GLU A 179 -5.31 15.18 14.83
C GLU A 179 -6.37 14.20 15.34
#